data_c54c40744c1e507ab9df57e218618a5b
#
_entry.id   c54c40744c1e507ab9df57e218618a5b
#
_cell.length_a   1.000
_cell.length_b   1.000
_cell.length_c   1.000
_cell.angle_alpha   90.00
_cell.angle_beta   90.00
_cell.angle_gamma   90.00
#
_symmetry.space_group_name_H-M   'P 1'
#
loop_
_entity.id
_entity.type
_entity.pdbx_description
1 polymer ?
#
loop_
_entity_poly.entity_id
_entity_poly.type
_entity_poly.pdbx_seq_one_letter_code
_entity_poly.pdbx_strand_id
1 'polypeptide(L)'
;MSNMICFNYKSEKDDLKDDLNMSNGGTSVFINVLCLSGGRLAKTESQKRFMVFLAEKNQNVCGIGTVGFDIVDMPWDKDSFDEDKAFMLRVIEGARQKLGWETLGYEPNEEFVAEYLDTFQKLIERMTAEDIIEESLTEWLSEADENDPTRCGFPKCKIHDAFISIHGCQVCID
;
A
#
# COMPACT_ATOMS: atom_id res chain seq x y z
N MET A 1 -10.06 -10.24 12.84
CA MET A 1 -9.04 -9.17 12.80
C MET A 1 -9.58 -8.01 11.98
N SER A 2 -9.38 -6.81 12.46
CA SER A 2 -9.82 -5.62 11.73
C SER A 2 -8.85 -5.31 10.60
N ASN A 3 -9.34 -5.17 9.39
CA ASN A 3 -8.57 -4.70 8.23
C ASN A 3 -8.60 -3.15 8.24
N MET A 4 -8.08 -2.59 9.30
CA MET A 4 -8.08 -1.16 9.55
C MET A 4 -6.77 -0.55 9.06
N ILE A 5 -6.88 0.54 8.31
CA ILE A 5 -5.75 1.44 8.05
C ILE A 5 -6.00 2.70 8.86
N CYS A 6 -5.03 3.07 9.68
CA CYS A 6 -5.13 4.17 10.62
C CYS A 6 -3.94 5.11 10.51
N PHE A 7 -3.99 6.21 11.23
CA PHE A 7 -2.87 7.14 11.35
C PHE A 7 -2.50 7.31 12.82
N ASN A 8 -1.29 6.83 13.16
CA ASN A 8 -0.70 6.96 14.48
C ASN A 8 -1.60 6.42 15.61
N TYR A 9 -1.94 5.13 15.53
CA TYR A 9 -2.81 4.40 16.48
C TYR A 9 -2.45 4.61 17.97
N LYS A 10 -1.18 4.90 18.27
CA LYS A 10 -0.70 5.13 19.64
C LYS A 10 -0.88 6.58 20.12
N SER A 11 -1.35 7.47 19.27
CA SER A 11 -1.59 8.87 19.66
C SER A 11 -2.87 8.97 20.49
N GLU A 12 -2.80 9.60 21.66
CA GLU A 12 -3.96 9.89 22.51
C GLU A 12 -4.93 10.93 21.90
N LYS A 13 -4.61 11.48 20.73
CA LYS A 13 -5.49 12.35 19.95
C LYS A 13 -6.44 11.50 19.12
N ASP A 14 -7.43 11.03 19.79
CA ASP A 14 -8.43 10.08 19.34
C ASP A 14 -9.45 10.74 18.39
N ASP A 15 -9.12 10.79 17.10
CA ASP A 15 -10.10 10.98 16.04
C ASP A 15 -10.26 9.66 15.26
N LEU A 16 -10.69 8.61 15.96
CA LEU A 16 -11.05 7.29 15.40
C LEU A 16 -12.06 7.35 14.23
N LYS A 17 -12.59 8.55 13.95
CA LYS A 17 -13.56 8.78 12.88
C LYS A 17 -12.95 8.75 11.48
N ASP A 18 -11.63 8.88 11.38
CA ASP A 18 -10.93 8.98 10.11
C ASP A 18 -10.23 7.67 9.70
N ASP A 19 -10.35 6.61 10.51
CA ASP A 19 -9.76 5.33 10.19
C ASP A 19 -10.51 4.63 9.06
N LEU A 20 -9.75 4.01 8.17
CA LEU A 20 -10.30 3.22 7.07
C LEU A 20 -10.56 1.79 7.52
N ASN A 21 -11.83 1.47 7.73
CA ASN A 21 -12.28 0.13 8.09
C ASN A 21 -12.87 -0.58 6.88
N MET A 22 -12.37 -1.76 6.57
CA MET A 22 -12.79 -2.53 5.39
C MET A 22 -13.04 -3.99 5.76
N SER A 23 -13.91 -4.64 4.97
CA SER A 23 -14.01 -6.11 4.99
C SER A 23 -12.75 -6.74 4.40
N ASN A 24 -12.56 -8.03 4.59
CA ASN A 24 -11.42 -8.75 4.01
C ASN A 24 -11.38 -8.63 2.48
N GLY A 25 -12.52 -8.83 1.82
CA GLY A 25 -12.63 -8.67 0.37
C GLY A 25 -12.43 -7.22 -0.08
N GLY A 26 -12.97 -6.26 0.68
CA GLY A 26 -12.76 -4.82 0.41
C GLY A 26 -11.31 -4.42 0.51
N THR A 27 -10.59 -4.92 1.51
CA THR A 27 -9.16 -4.66 1.67
C THR A 27 -8.35 -5.24 0.52
N SER A 28 -8.68 -6.46 0.08
CA SER A 28 -8.02 -7.10 -1.06
C SER A 28 -8.16 -6.26 -2.33
N VAL A 29 -9.39 -5.88 -2.68
CA VAL A 29 -9.65 -5.03 -3.85
C VAL A 29 -8.94 -3.68 -3.74
N PHE A 30 -9.00 -3.04 -2.57
CA PHE A 30 -8.34 -1.76 -2.31
C PHE A 30 -6.83 -1.83 -2.53
N ILE A 31 -6.17 -2.84 -1.97
CA ILE A 31 -4.73 -3.05 -2.17
C ILE A 31 -4.42 -3.33 -3.64
N ASN A 32 -5.23 -4.15 -4.32
CA ASN A 32 -5.03 -4.46 -5.73
C ASN A 32 -5.06 -3.20 -6.61
N VAL A 33 -6.04 -2.33 -6.45
CA VAL A 33 -6.14 -1.12 -7.27
C VAL A 33 -5.00 -0.14 -7.02
N LEU A 34 -4.50 -0.03 -5.77
CA LEU A 34 -3.33 0.76 -5.45
C LEU A 34 -2.05 0.17 -6.08
N CYS A 35 -1.87 -1.13 -5.99
CA CYS A 35 -0.71 -1.81 -6.56
C CYS A 35 -0.68 -1.77 -8.09
N LEU A 36 -1.83 -1.87 -8.74
CA LEU A 36 -1.93 -1.70 -10.20
C LEU A 36 -1.56 -0.28 -10.64
N SER A 37 -2.04 0.72 -9.94
CA SER A 37 -1.70 2.12 -10.21
C SER A 37 -0.23 2.39 -9.93
N GLY A 38 0.26 2.04 -8.75
CA GLY A 38 1.63 2.29 -8.33
C GLY A 38 2.66 1.53 -9.16
N GLY A 39 2.33 0.33 -9.64
CA GLY A 39 3.17 -0.45 -10.52
C GLY A 39 3.52 0.29 -11.82
N ARG A 40 2.60 1.11 -12.32
CA ARG A 40 2.77 1.90 -13.54
C ARG A 40 3.43 3.26 -13.28
N LEU A 41 3.34 3.77 -12.06
CA LEU A 41 3.76 5.12 -11.70
C LEU A 41 5.11 5.19 -10.97
N ALA A 42 5.50 4.13 -10.25
CA ALA A 42 6.73 4.12 -9.46
C ALA A 42 7.99 4.17 -10.35
N LYS A 43 8.90 5.06 -10.01
CA LYS A 43 10.15 5.29 -10.75
C LYS A 43 11.38 5.13 -9.86
N THR A 44 11.35 5.69 -8.66
CA THR A 44 12.49 5.64 -7.74
C THR A 44 12.43 4.37 -6.88
N GLU A 45 13.57 3.99 -6.32
CA GLU A 45 13.64 2.86 -5.39
C GLU A 45 12.74 3.06 -4.17
N SER A 46 12.71 4.28 -3.62
CA SER A 46 11.83 4.63 -2.51
C SER A 46 10.35 4.39 -2.87
N GLN A 47 9.91 4.86 -4.04
CA GLN A 47 8.54 4.65 -4.51
C GLN A 47 8.20 3.17 -4.70
N LYS A 48 9.12 2.37 -5.21
CA LYS A 48 8.94 0.92 -5.36
C LYS A 48 8.80 0.20 -4.03
N ARG A 49 9.49 0.67 -2.98
CA ARG A 49 9.35 0.14 -1.61
C ARG A 49 7.92 0.30 -1.09
N PHE A 50 7.26 1.43 -1.33
CA PHE A 50 5.84 1.60 -0.97
C PHE A 50 4.94 0.57 -1.64
N MET A 51 5.21 0.23 -2.89
CA MET A 51 4.41 -0.75 -3.61
C MET A 51 4.62 -2.17 -3.07
N VAL A 52 5.86 -2.54 -2.75
CA VAL A 52 6.15 -3.83 -2.11
C VAL A 52 5.51 -3.90 -0.72
N PHE A 53 5.61 -2.83 0.07
CA PHE A 53 4.96 -2.75 1.39
C PHE A 53 3.45 -3.00 1.30
N LEU A 54 2.76 -2.35 0.36
CA LEU A 54 1.33 -2.56 0.16
C LEU A 54 1.03 -3.99 -0.32
N ALA A 55 1.82 -4.52 -1.25
CA ALA A 55 1.65 -5.87 -1.76
C ALA A 55 1.76 -6.94 -0.65
N GLU A 56 2.63 -6.74 0.34
CA GLU A 56 2.79 -7.65 1.49
C GLU A 56 1.55 -7.73 2.38
N LYS A 57 0.64 -6.78 2.29
CA LYS A 57 -0.59 -6.79 3.09
C LYS A 57 -1.60 -7.84 2.63
N ASN A 58 -1.46 -8.35 1.42
CA ASN A 58 -2.19 -9.54 1.00
C ASN A 58 -1.39 -10.79 1.36
N GLN A 59 -1.83 -11.47 2.39
CA GLN A 59 -1.21 -12.68 2.95
C GLN A 59 -2.08 -13.92 2.76
N ASN A 60 -2.89 -13.94 1.70
CA ASN A 60 -3.77 -15.06 1.38
C ASN A 60 -3.00 -16.37 1.21
N VAL A 61 -1.80 -16.32 0.64
CA VAL A 61 -0.90 -17.49 0.49
C VAL A 61 -0.61 -18.17 1.84
N CYS A 62 -0.52 -17.38 2.91
CA CYS A 62 -0.28 -17.88 4.27
C CYS A 62 -1.59 -18.25 5.00
N GLY A 63 -2.74 -18.11 4.37
CA GLY A 63 -4.05 -18.36 5.00
C GLY A 63 -4.48 -17.29 6.00
N ILE A 64 -3.81 -16.12 6.01
CA ILE A 64 -4.10 -15.02 6.94
C ILE A 64 -5.12 -14.04 6.35
N GLY A 65 -5.16 -13.93 5.03
CA GLY A 65 -5.97 -12.95 4.32
C GLY A 65 -5.23 -11.63 4.13
N THR A 66 -5.99 -10.55 3.96
CA THR A 66 -5.44 -9.19 3.88
C THR A 66 -5.38 -8.54 5.26
N VAL A 67 -4.36 -7.76 5.51
CA VAL A 67 -4.12 -7.10 6.81
C VAL A 67 -4.07 -5.59 6.66
N GLY A 68 -4.54 -4.89 7.69
CA GLY A 68 -4.40 -3.43 7.80
C GLY A 68 -3.01 -3.01 8.26
N PHE A 69 -2.79 -1.70 8.33
CA PHE A 69 -1.53 -1.11 8.78
C PHE A 69 -1.72 0.33 9.26
N ASP A 70 -0.73 0.85 9.94
CA ASP A 70 -0.65 2.26 10.29
C ASP A 70 0.13 3.01 9.20
N ILE A 71 -0.32 4.20 8.83
CA ILE A 71 0.37 5.04 7.82
C ILE A 71 1.82 5.34 8.23
N VAL A 72 2.09 5.51 9.53
CA VAL A 72 3.44 5.76 10.02
C VAL A 72 4.39 4.57 9.88
N ASP A 73 3.85 3.35 9.71
CA ASP A 73 4.64 2.13 9.49
C ASP A 73 5.02 1.92 8.02
N MET A 74 4.50 2.74 7.10
CA MET A 74 4.93 2.71 5.70
C MET A 74 6.42 3.09 5.59
N PRO A 75 7.11 2.70 4.51
CA PRO A 75 8.56 2.87 4.40
C PRO A 75 8.98 4.31 4.05
N TRP A 76 8.55 5.27 4.88
CA TRP A 76 8.91 6.69 4.74
C TRP A 76 10.39 6.92 5.00
N ASP A 77 10.99 7.77 4.17
CA ASP A 77 12.36 8.27 4.34
C ASP A 77 12.32 9.80 4.40
N LYS A 78 13.01 10.40 5.38
CA LYS A 78 13.04 11.86 5.54
C LYS A 78 13.63 12.56 4.33
N ASP A 79 14.61 11.96 3.67
CA ASP A 79 15.32 12.57 2.54
C ASP A 79 14.45 12.65 1.28
N SER A 80 13.43 11.80 1.15
CA SER A 80 12.53 11.73 0.00
C SER A 80 11.06 11.93 0.36
N PHE A 81 10.77 12.38 1.56
CA PHE A 81 9.41 12.43 2.10
C PHE A 81 8.42 13.17 1.20
N ASP A 82 8.76 14.38 0.77
CA ASP A 82 7.83 15.20 -0.04
C ASP A 82 7.54 14.55 -1.39
N GLU A 83 8.56 13.96 -2.02
CA GLU A 83 8.42 13.24 -3.28
C GLU A 83 7.60 11.95 -3.13
N ASP A 84 7.83 11.21 -2.06
CA ASP A 84 7.12 9.97 -1.77
C ASP A 84 5.67 10.22 -1.40
N LYS A 85 5.40 11.26 -0.62
CA LYS A 85 4.02 11.68 -0.32
C LYS A 85 3.28 12.09 -1.60
N ALA A 86 3.89 12.91 -2.44
CA ALA A 86 3.33 13.29 -3.73
C ALA A 86 3.10 12.06 -4.62
N PHE A 87 4.02 11.11 -4.60
CA PHE A 87 3.87 9.85 -5.32
C PHE A 87 2.65 9.05 -4.84
N MET A 88 2.48 8.87 -3.53
CA MET A 88 1.32 8.16 -2.98
C MET A 88 0.00 8.83 -3.36
N LEU A 89 -0.06 10.15 -3.38
CA LEU A 89 -1.24 10.88 -3.85
C LEU A 89 -1.51 10.64 -5.35
N ARG A 90 -0.46 10.55 -6.18
CA ARG A 90 -0.62 10.16 -7.60
C ARG A 90 -1.07 8.72 -7.76
N VAL A 91 -0.61 7.81 -6.92
CA VAL A 91 -1.06 6.40 -6.92
C VAL A 91 -2.56 6.32 -6.62
N ILE A 92 -3.02 7.07 -5.63
CA ILE A 92 -4.45 7.15 -5.27
C ILE A 92 -5.26 7.70 -6.44
N GLU A 93 -4.82 8.77 -7.07
CA GLU A 93 -5.50 9.36 -8.23
C GLU A 93 -5.49 8.42 -9.44
N GLY A 94 -4.38 7.73 -9.70
CA GLY A 94 -4.31 6.72 -10.75
C GLY A 94 -5.28 5.56 -10.50
N ALA A 95 -5.42 5.11 -9.26
CA ALA A 95 -6.41 4.10 -8.89
C ALA A 95 -7.85 4.61 -9.10
N ARG A 96 -8.12 5.88 -8.76
CA ARG A 96 -9.43 6.53 -9.00
C ARG A 96 -9.77 6.59 -10.49
N GLN A 97 -8.76 6.80 -11.34
CA GLN A 97 -8.88 6.78 -12.80
C GLN A 97 -8.81 5.37 -13.40
N LYS A 98 -8.87 4.32 -12.57
CA LYS A 98 -8.88 2.92 -12.99
C LYS A 98 -7.61 2.46 -13.71
N LEU A 99 -6.46 3.07 -13.41
CA LEU A 99 -5.19 2.72 -14.01
C LEU A 99 -4.82 1.25 -13.71
N GLY A 100 -4.73 0.43 -14.76
CA GLY A 100 -4.41 -1.00 -14.65
C GLY A 100 -5.61 -1.92 -14.37
N TRP A 101 -6.81 -1.41 -14.19
CA TRP A 101 -7.99 -2.22 -13.88
C TRP A 101 -8.35 -3.20 -15.00
N GLU A 102 -7.97 -2.93 -16.25
CA GLU A 102 -8.15 -3.82 -17.39
C GLU A 102 -7.47 -5.18 -17.22
N THR A 103 -6.52 -5.29 -16.30
CA THR A 103 -5.83 -6.54 -15.99
C THR A 103 -6.51 -7.36 -14.89
N LEU A 104 -7.51 -6.81 -14.21
CA LEU A 104 -8.28 -7.53 -13.20
C LEU A 104 -9.21 -8.56 -13.85
N GLY A 105 -9.38 -9.72 -13.21
CA GLY A 105 -10.34 -10.74 -13.63
C GLY A 105 -11.77 -10.47 -13.15
N TYR A 106 -12.04 -9.30 -12.58
CA TYR A 106 -13.33 -8.89 -12.03
C TYR A 106 -13.49 -7.38 -12.16
N GLU A 107 -14.71 -6.88 -11.95
CA GLU A 107 -15.00 -5.46 -11.90
C GLU A 107 -15.14 -5.00 -10.43
N PRO A 108 -14.22 -4.15 -9.91
CA PRO A 108 -14.36 -3.58 -8.58
C PRO A 108 -15.65 -2.75 -8.45
N ASN A 109 -16.24 -2.77 -7.26
CA ASN A 109 -17.32 -1.83 -6.95
C ASN A 109 -16.72 -0.42 -6.82
N GLU A 110 -17.00 0.42 -7.82
CA GLU A 110 -16.42 1.76 -7.97
C GLU A 110 -16.77 2.68 -6.80
N GLU A 111 -17.98 2.58 -6.27
CA GLU A 111 -18.44 3.41 -5.15
C GLU A 111 -17.65 3.11 -3.87
N PHE A 112 -17.52 1.84 -3.51
CA PHE A 112 -16.72 1.45 -2.33
C PHE A 112 -15.23 1.77 -2.51
N VAL A 113 -14.68 1.53 -3.69
CA VAL A 113 -13.29 1.88 -3.96
C VAL A 113 -13.07 3.39 -3.85
N ALA A 114 -13.97 4.20 -4.38
CA ALA A 114 -13.88 5.66 -4.28
C ALA A 114 -13.89 6.13 -2.80
N GLU A 115 -14.80 5.60 -1.97
CA GLU A 115 -14.86 5.92 -0.54
C GLU A 115 -13.56 5.53 0.19
N TYR A 116 -13.02 4.34 -0.10
CA TYR A 116 -11.76 3.88 0.50
C TYR A 116 -10.58 4.77 0.06
N LEU A 117 -10.50 5.13 -1.20
CA LEU A 117 -9.46 6.02 -1.71
C LEU A 117 -9.55 7.41 -1.11
N ASP A 118 -10.74 7.96 -0.93
CA ASP A 118 -10.95 9.27 -0.32
C ASP A 118 -10.49 9.28 1.15
N THR A 119 -10.82 8.24 1.90
CA THR A 119 -10.37 8.10 3.30
C THR A 119 -8.86 7.91 3.38
N PHE A 120 -8.30 7.04 2.54
CA PHE A 120 -6.86 6.80 2.50
C PHE A 120 -6.07 8.05 2.09
N GLN A 121 -6.60 8.83 1.15
CA GLN A 121 -6.02 10.12 0.76
C GLN A 121 -5.89 11.05 1.96
N LYS A 122 -6.95 11.19 2.76
CA LYS A 122 -6.93 12.03 3.96
C LYS A 122 -5.87 11.57 4.97
N LEU A 123 -5.71 10.25 5.15
CA LEU A 123 -4.68 9.69 6.02
C LEU A 123 -3.27 10.02 5.51
N ILE A 124 -3.02 9.88 4.22
CA ILE A 124 -1.73 10.25 3.61
C ILE A 124 -1.48 11.76 3.70
N GLU A 125 -2.49 12.58 3.48
CA GLU A 125 -2.36 14.05 3.57
C GLU A 125 -2.01 14.52 4.98
N ARG A 126 -2.46 13.81 6.02
CA ARG A 126 -2.11 14.10 7.43
C ARG A 126 -0.65 13.82 7.76
N MET A 127 0.00 12.87 7.06
CA MET A 127 1.39 12.49 7.32
C MET A 127 2.33 13.68 7.08
N THR A 128 3.21 13.94 8.04
CA THR A 128 4.26 14.95 7.95
C THR A 128 5.63 14.31 8.18
N ALA A 129 6.70 15.02 7.82
CA ALA A 129 8.06 14.52 8.06
C ALA A 129 8.36 14.30 9.56
N GLU A 130 7.66 15.01 10.44
CA GLU A 130 7.82 14.89 11.90
C GLU A 130 7.19 13.59 12.45
N ASP A 131 6.24 13.00 11.73
CA ASP A 131 5.59 11.75 12.10
C ASP A 131 6.43 10.51 11.74
N ILE A 132 7.51 10.69 10.98
CA ILE A 132 8.36 9.57 10.53
C ILE A 132 9.04 8.92 11.73
N ILE A 133 8.85 7.61 11.84
CA ILE A 133 9.57 6.75 12.77
C ILE A 133 10.82 6.26 12.03
N GLU A 134 11.99 6.81 12.35
CA GLU A 134 13.24 6.56 11.59
C GLU A 134 13.62 5.08 11.56
N GLU A 135 13.32 4.34 12.64
CA GLU A 135 13.62 2.94 12.77
C GLU A 135 12.73 2.04 11.89
N SER A 136 11.50 2.48 11.57
CA SER A 136 10.51 1.65 10.84
C SER A 136 11.02 1.18 9.47
N LEU A 137 11.63 2.07 8.69
CA LEU A 137 12.20 1.71 7.38
C LEU A 137 13.37 0.74 7.55
N THR A 138 14.26 1.03 8.49
CA THR A 138 15.45 0.19 8.75
C THR A 138 15.05 -1.19 9.24
N GLU A 139 14.10 -1.29 10.15
CA GLU A 139 13.57 -2.55 10.65
C GLU A 139 12.92 -3.37 9.54
N TRP A 140 12.01 -2.75 8.77
CA TRP A 140 11.35 -3.42 7.64
C TRP A 140 12.36 -3.96 6.62
N LEU A 141 13.38 -3.17 6.26
CA LEU A 141 14.42 -3.61 5.33
C LEU A 141 15.34 -4.68 5.94
N SER A 142 15.51 -4.69 7.26
CA SER A 142 16.35 -5.70 7.94
C SER A 142 15.69 -7.08 7.97
N GLU A 143 14.38 -7.16 7.90
CA GLU A 143 13.63 -8.42 7.83
C GLU A 143 13.72 -9.09 6.45
N ALA A 144 14.12 -8.33 5.43
CA ALA A 144 14.27 -8.82 4.07
C ALA A 144 15.45 -9.80 3.95
N ASP A 145 15.19 -11.02 3.51
CA ASP A 145 16.24 -11.99 3.15
C ASP A 145 16.79 -11.76 1.74
N GLU A 146 17.70 -12.62 1.30
CA GLU A 146 18.35 -12.50 -0.01
C GLU A 146 17.40 -12.65 -1.21
N ASN A 147 16.24 -13.26 -1.01
CA ASN A 147 15.22 -13.49 -2.04
C ASN A 147 14.10 -12.44 -2.00
N ASP A 148 14.15 -11.52 -1.05
CA ASP A 148 13.14 -10.48 -0.94
C ASP A 148 13.14 -9.57 -2.17
N PRO A 149 11.96 -9.22 -2.73
CA PRO A 149 11.85 -8.35 -3.89
C PRO A 149 12.58 -7.01 -3.76
N THR A 150 12.68 -6.46 -2.56
CA THR A 150 13.43 -5.22 -2.30
C THR A 150 14.94 -5.36 -2.51
N ARG A 151 15.46 -6.60 -2.41
CA ARG A 151 16.87 -6.94 -2.65
C ARG A 151 17.13 -7.52 -4.04
N CYS A 152 16.07 -7.93 -4.74
CA CYS A 152 16.13 -8.56 -6.05
C CYS A 152 15.78 -7.61 -7.21
N GLY A 153 15.91 -6.30 -7.04
CA GLY A 153 15.69 -5.32 -8.10
C GLY A 153 14.23 -5.02 -8.39
N PHE A 154 13.33 -5.25 -7.41
CA PHE A 154 11.91 -4.93 -7.51
C PHE A 154 11.23 -5.59 -8.73
N PRO A 155 11.17 -6.92 -8.79
CA PRO A 155 10.52 -7.61 -9.90
C PRO A 155 9.03 -7.31 -9.96
N LYS A 156 8.47 -7.36 -11.16
CA LYS A 156 7.05 -7.11 -11.43
C LYS A 156 6.36 -8.33 -12.02
N CYS A 157 5.09 -8.47 -11.72
CA CYS A 157 4.23 -9.44 -12.37
C CYS A 157 4.06 -9.10 -13.85
N LYS A 158 4.30 -10.07 -14.72
CA LYS A 158 4.19 -9.89 -16.18
C LYS A 158 2.75 -9.71 -16.66
N ILE A 159 1.77 -10.19 -15.89
CA ILE A 159 0.34 -10.09 -16.22
C ILE A 159 -0.21 -8.75 -15.76
N HIS A 160 0.08 -8.35 -14.52
CA HIS A 160 -0.57 -7.21 -13.88
C HIS A 160 0.29 -5.94 -13.87
N ASP A 161 1.57 -6.05 -14.24
CA ASP A 161 2.53 -4.93 -14.19
C ASP A 161 2.61 -4.27 -12.80
N ALA A 162 2.42 -5.07 -11.76
CA ALA A 162 2.49 -4.68 -10.36
C ALA A 162 3.74 -5.27 -9.71
N PHE A 163 4.37 -4.52 -8.79
CA PHE A 163 5.49 -5.04 -8.01
C PHE A 163 5.03 -6.20 -7.13
N ILE A 164 5.81 -7.25 -7.10
CA ILE A 164 5.53 -8.43 -6.28
C ILE A 164 6.08 -8.25 -4.86
N SER A 165 5.46 -8.93 -3.91
CA SER A 165 5.99 -9.09 -2.56
C SER A 165 6.66 -10.46 -2.41
N ILE A 166 7.16 -10.76 -1.19
CA ILE A 166 7.64 -12.09 -0.83
C ILE A 166 6.56 -13.18 -1.03
N HIS A 167 5.29 -12.80 -1.02
CA HIS A 167 4.14 -13.69 -1.26
C HIS A 167 3.79 -13.83 -2.75
N GLY A 168 4.49 -13.16 -3.64
CA GLY A 168 4.20 -13.12 -5.07
C GLY A 168 3.36 -11.91 -5.47
N CYS A 169 2.64 -12.03 -6.57
CA CYS A 169 1.73 -10.99 -7.05
C CYS A 169 0.40 -11.06 -6.31
N GLN A 170 0.05 -10.04 -5.57
CA GLN A 170 -1.19 -9.95 -4.79
C GLN A 170 -2.45 -10.03 -5.63
N VAL A 171 -2.41 -9.66 -6.91
CA VAL A 171 -3.55 -9.77 -7.82
C VAL A 171 -3.71 -11.20 -8.35
N CYS A 172 -2.59 -11.93 -8.56
CA CYS A 172 -2.65 -13.33 -9.00
C CYS A 172 -3.16 -14.30 -7.93
N ILE A 173 -2.92 -13.97 -6.67
CA ILE A 173 -3.25 -14.83 -5.51
C ILE A 173 -4.59 -14.50 -4.86
N ASP A 174 -5.31 -13.56 -5.41
CA ASP A 174 -6.59 -13.06 -4.91
C ASP A 174 -7.79 -13.92 -5.37
#